data_7e961149e40434f27b94bf1be2123512
#
_entry.id   7e961149e40434f27b94bf1be2123512
#
_cell.length_a   1.000
_cell.length_b   1.000
_cell.length_c   1.000
_cell.angle_alpha   90.00
_cell.angle_beta   90.00
_cell.angle_gamma   90.00
#
_symmetry.space_group_name_H-M   'P 1'
#
loop_
_entity.id
_entity.type
_entity.pdbx_description
1 polymer ?
#
loop_
_entity_poly.entity_id
_entity_poly.type
_entity_poly.pdbx_seq_one_letter_code
_entity_poly.pdbx_strand_id
1 'polypeptide(L)'
;MPDTFVLDCSVAAKWVLPEPDRSPALALFERYASGDVLLIAPDILLAEFASLVAKRNRRKHISAEQTREAFSLMTKCAPQLFDTHPRLPRALDLSLRHQLSLWIASTSRSPWNAIVRF
;
A
#
# COMPACT_ATOMS: atom_id res chain seq x y z
N MET A 1 14.91 -13.57 -11.29
CA MET A 1 14.05 -12.37 -11.14
C MET A 1 13.34 -12.40 -9.79
N PRO A 2 13.42 -11.35 -9.01
CA PRO A 2 12.66 -11.31 -7.75
C PRO A 2 11.17 -11.24 -8.04
N ASP A 3 10.39 -11.82 -7.13
CA ASP A 3 8.94 -11.73 -7.20
C ASP A 3 8.48 -10.27 -7.00
N THR A 4 7.40 -9.91 -7.64
CA THR A 4 6.80 -8.58 -7.52
C THR A 4 5.43 -8.70 -6.86
N PHE A 5 5.21 -7.88 -5.84
CA PHE A 5 3.95 -7.86 -5.10
C PHE A 5 3.34 -6.47 -5.16
N VAL A 6 2.02 -6.42 -5.05
CA VAL A 6 1.30 -5.16 -4.91
C VAL A 6 1.14 -4.86 -3.43
N LEU A 7 1.64 -3.70 -3.01
CA LEU A 7 1.57 -3.29 -1.61
C LEU A 7 0.21 -2.67 -1.31
N ASP A 8 -0.44 -3.19 -0.27
CA ASP A 8 -1.68 -2.63 0.26
C ASP A 8 -1.37 -1.58 1.33
N CYS A 9 -2.19 -0.54 1.40
CA CYS A 9 -1.99 0.55 2.35
C CYS A 9 -1.99 0.06 3.80
N SER A 10 -2.81 -0.93 4.14
CA SER A 10 -2.87 -1.48 5.50
C SER A 10 -1.56 -2.13 5.92
N VAL A 11 -0.85 -2.76 4.99
CA VAL A 11 0.48 -3.34 5.23
C VAL A 11 1.52 -2.22 5.33
N ALA A 12 1.50 -1.27 4.41
CA ALA A 12 2.42 -0.14 4.42
C ALA A 12 2.33 0.66 5.71
N ALA A 13 1.12 0.85 6.23
CA ALA A 13 0.90 1.58 7.48
C ALA A 13 1.65 0.96 8.65
N LYS A 14 1.79 -0.36 8.66
CA LYS A 14 2.52 -1.07 9.73
C LYS A 14 4.02 -0.83 9.68
N TRP A 15 4.55 -0.32 8.59
CA TRP A 15 5.96 0.03 8.49
C TRP A 15 6.32 1.25 9.34
N VAL A 16 5.41 2.21 9.42
CA VAL A 16 5.70 3.52 10.02
C VAL A 16 4.84 3.85 11.25
N LEU A 17 3.78 3.08 11.51
CA LEU A 17 2.91 3.29 12.66
C LEU A 17 3.03 2.13 13.64
N PRO A 18 2.92 2.41 14.97
CA PRO A 18 2.94 1.36 16.00
C PRO A 18 1.59 0.64 16.02
N GLU A 19 1.48 -0.42 15.24
CA GLU A 19 0.27 -1.23 15.16
C GLU A 19 0.55 -2.65 15.65
N PRO A 20 -0.49 -3.39 16.12
CA PRO A 20 -0.32 -4.80 16.42
C PRO A 20 0.03 -5.60 15.17
N ASP A 21 0.68 -6.73 15.37
CA ASP A 21 1.02 -7.67 14.30
C ASP A 21 1.89 -7.06 13.18
N ARG A 22 2.86 -6.21 13.57
CA ARG A 22 3.78 -5.57 12.63
C ARG A 22 4.81 -6.53 12.05
N SER A 23 5.10 -7.63 12.73
CA SER A 23 6.25 -8.48 12.36
C SER A 23 6.22 -8.96 10.90
N PRO A 24 5.09 -9.47 10.36
CA PRO A 24 5.07 -9.88 8.97
C PRO A 24 5.29 -8.70 8.00
N ALA A 25 4.73 -7.53 8.30
CA ALA A 25 4.89 -6.34 7.46
C ALA A 25 6.33 -5.84 7.49
N LEU A 26 6.99 -5.87 8.65
CA LEU A 26 8.39 -5.46 8.78
C LEU A 26 9.32 -6.44 8.10
N ALA A 27 9.02 -7.75 8.14
CA ALA A 27 9.78 -8.76 7.41
C ALA A 27 9.68 -8.51 5.89
N LEU A 28 8.50 -8.14 5.40
CA LEU A 28 8.32 -7.77 4.00
C LEU A 28 9.16 -6.53 3.66
N PHE A 29 9.16 -5.52 4.53
CA PHE A 29 9.96 -4.33 4.31
C PHE A 29 11.45 -4.65 4.18
N GLU A 30 11.97 -5.52 5.04
CA GLU A 30 13.37 -5.95 4.98
C GLU A 30 13.69 -6.63 3.65
N ARG A 31 12.82 -7.49 3.18
CA ARG A 31 12.99 -8.16 1.88
C ARG A 31 12.94 -7.17 0.72
N TYR A 32 12.06 -6.19 0.81
CA TYR A 32 11.97 -5.12 -0.17
C TYR A 32 13.25 -4.26 -0.16
N ALA A 33 13.69 -3.85 1.01
CA ALA A 33 14.89 -3.02 1.16
C ALA A 33 16.16 -3.73 0.67
N SER A 34 16.23 -5.05 0.84
CA SER A 34 17.37 -5.86 0.40
C SER A 34 17.32 -6.23 -1.09
N GLY A 35 16.21 -5.98 -1.76
CA GLY A 35 16.04 -6.33 -3.17
C GLY A 35 15.57 -7.76 -3.42
N ASP A 36 15.23 -8.51 -2.37
CA ASP A 36 14.70 -9.87 -2.50
C ASP A 36 13.34 -9.91 -3.18
N VAL A 37 12.54 -8.86 -2.99
CA VAL A 37 11.24 -8.72 -3.64
C VAL A 37 11.13 -7.31 -4.20
N LEU A 38 10.30 -7.16 -5.22
CA LEU A 38 9.91 -5.86 -5.75
C LEU A 38 8.50 -5.57 -5.27
N LEU A 39 8.27 -4.31 -4.93
CA LEU A 39 6.93 -3.84 -4.55
C LEU A 39 6.50 -2.75 -5.51
N ILE A 40 5.22 -2.77 -5.85
CA ILE A 40 4.56 -1.68 -6.58
C ILE A 40 3.26 -1.37 -5.84
N ALA A 41 2.72 -0.20 -6.06
CA ALA A 41 1.44 0.18 -5.44
C ALA A 41 0.66 1.09 -6.38
N PRO A 42 -0.67 1.13 -6.25
CA PRO A 42 -1.48 2.12 -6.97
C PRO A 42 -1.08 3.54 -6.55
N ASP A 43 -1.20 4.48 -7.46
CA ASP A 43 -0.86 5.89 -7.22
C ASP A 43 -1.69 6.53 -6.09
N ILE A 44 -2.79 5.90 -5.70
CA ILE A 44 -3.61 6.34 -4.58
C ILE A 44 -3.03 5.97 -3.21
N LEU A 45 -1.99 5.16 -3.14
CA LEU A 45 -1.44 4.67 -1.87
C LEU A 45 -1.17 5.82 -0.88
N LEU A 46 -0.51 6.88 -1.34
CA LEU A 46 -0.16 7.99 -0.46
C LEU A 46 -1.40 8.77 -0.01
N ALA A 47 -2.41 8.91 -0.87
CA ALA A 47 -3.67 9.55 -0.48
C ALA A 47 -4.42 8.72 0.56
N GLU A 48 -4.45 7.42 0.38
CA GLU A 48 -5.05 6.50 1.36
C GLU A 48 -4.33 6.57 2.70
N PHE A 49 -3.00 6.58 2.66
CA PHE A 49 -2.21 6.69 3.87
C PHE A 49 -2.41 8.03 4.56
N ALA A 50 -2.45 9.14 3.81
CA ALA A 50 -2.74 10.46 4.36
C ALA A 50 -4.09 10.48 5.09
N SER A 51 -5.12 9.88 4.48
CA SER A 51 -6.44 9.75 5.12
C SER A 51 -6.38 8.93 6.40
N LEU A 52 -5.62 7.85 6.39
CA LEU A 52 -5.48 6.97 7.54
C LEU A 52 -4.84 7.71 8.73
N VAL A 53 -3.73 8.40 8.50
CA VAL A 53 -3.04 9.11 9.60
C VAL A 53 -3.83 10.33 10.07
N ALA A 54 -4.52 11.02 9.17
CA ALA A 54 -5.40 12.14 9.54
C ALA A 54 -6.54 11.66 10.45
N LYS A 55 -7.10 10.49 10.17
CA LYS A 55 -8.13 9.89 11.02
C LYS A 55 -7.59 9.55 12.42
N ARG A 56 -6.39 9.02 12.49
CA ARG A 56 -5.76 8.73 13.78
C ARG A 56 -5.49 9.99 14.59
N ASN A 57 -5.10 11.07 13.93
CA ASN A 57 -4.95 12.36 14.59
C ASN A 57 -6.29 12.87 15.12
N ARG A 58 -7.36 12.81 14.31
CA ARG A 58 -8.70 13.22 14.76
C ARG A 58 -9.19 12.43 15.97
N ARG A 59 -8.81 11.17 16.06
CA ARG A 59 -9.14 10.30 17.20
C ARG A 59 -8.15 10.46 18.36
N LYS A 60 -7.23 11.39 18.25
CA LYS A 60 -6.21 11.70 19.28
C LYS A 60 -5.28 10.52 19.61
N HIS A 61 -5.09 9.61 18.66
CA HIS A 61 -4.14 8.52 18.81
C HIS A 61 -2.71 8.96 18.54
N ILE A 62 -2.53 9.95 17.68
CA ILE A 62 -1.23 10.53 17.38
C ILE A 62 -1.36 12.05 17.27
N SER A 63 -0.27 12.76 17.55
CA SER A 63 -0.21 14.22 17.44
C SER A 63 -0.14 14.67 15.99
N ALA A 64 -0.36 15.97 15.75
CA ALA A 64 -0.19 16.53 14.42
C ALA A 64 1.24 16.38 13.90
N GLU A 65 2.24 16.54 14.79
CA GLU A 65 3.63 16.35 14.43
C GLU A 65 3.92 14.91 14.03
N GLN A 66 3.45 13.94 14.83
CA GLN A 66 3.58 12.53 14.52
C GLN A 66 2.90 12.17 13.20
N THR A 67 1.76 12.80 12.90
CA THR A 67 1.04 12.62 11.63
C THR A 67 1.91 13.04 10.46
N ARG A 68 2.54 14.22 10.54
CA ARG A 68 3.42 14.72 9.47
C ARG A 68 4.66 13.86 9.30
N GLU A 69 5.25 13.42 10.40
CA GLU A 69 6.42 12.53 10.37
C GLU A 69 6.08 11.20 9.72
N ALA A 70 4.95 10.61 10.08
CA ALA A 70 4.52 9.33 9.50
C ALA A 70 4.33 9.46 7.98
N PHE A 71 3.68 10.53 7.54
CA PHE A 71 3.48 10.76 6.12
C PHE A 71 4.81 10.98 5.39
N SER A 72 5.73 11.74 5.98
CA SER A 72 7.05 11.97 5.42
C SER A 72 7.82 10.66 5.27
N LEU A 73 7.79 9.80 6.29
CA LEU A 73 8.44 8.49 6.24
C LEU A 73 7.82 7.61 5.15
N MET A 74 6.49 7.59 5.06
CA MET A 74 5.81 6.81 4.03
C MET A 74 6.19 7.27 2.63
N THR A 75 6.30 8.57 2.40
CA THR A 75 6.73 9.11 1.11
C THR A 75 8.12 8.61 0.73
N LYS A 76 9.01 8.48 1.71
CA LYS A 76 10.38 7.98 1.48
C LYS A 76 10.44 6.48 1.27
N CYS A 77 9.55 5.73 1.91
CA CYS A 77 9.53 4.26 1.86
C CYS A 77 8.67 3.71 0.74
N ALA A 78 7.76 4.51 0.19
CA ALA A 78 6.79 4.06 -0.79
C ALA A 78 7.49 3.43 -1.99
N PRO A 79 6.96 2.30 -2.50
CA PRO A 79 7.49 1.69 -3.71
C PRO A 79 7.08 2.51 -4.94
N GLN A 80 7.49 2.02 -6.11
CA GLN A 80 7.06 2.62 -7.37
C GLN A 80 5.53 2.59 -7.46
N LEU A 81 4.93 3.74 -7.76
CA LEU A 81 3.50 3.88 -7.91
C LEU A 81 3.13 3.74 -9.39
N PHE A 82 2.05 3.00 -9.66
CA PHE A 82 1.54 2.89 -11.02
C PHE A 82 0.27 3.72 -11.17
N ASP A 83 0.06 4.26 -12.37
CA ASP A 83 -1.11 5.07 -12.68
C ASP A 83 -2.34 4.17 -12.82
N THR A 84 -3.33 4.38 -11.97
CA THR A 84 -4.58 3.61 -11.97
C THR A 84 -5.63 4.17 -12.92
N HIS A 85 -5.56 5.47 -13.25
CA HIS A 85 -6.60 6.13 -14.02
C HIS A 85 -6.91 5.42 -15.37
N PRO A 86 -5.91 5.09 -16.19
CA PRO A 86 -6.18 4.39 -17.45
C PRO A 86 -6.71 2.98 -17.26
N ARG A 87 -6.57 2.41 -16.07
CA ARG A 87 -6.98 1.03 -15.76
C ARG A 87 -8.35 0.93 -15.12
N LEU A 88 -8.94 2.06 -14.72
CA LEU A 88 -10.19 2.06 -13.96
C LEU A 88 -11.36 1.38 -14.68
N PRO A 89 -11.63 1.64 -15.96
CA PRO A 89 -12.76 0.97 -16.63
C PRO A 89 -12.63 -0.55 -16.60
N ARG A 90 -11.45 -1.07 -16.86
CA ARG A 90 -11.19 -2.51 -16.83
C ARG A 90 -11.25 -3.06 -15.41
N ALA A 91 -10.68 -2.32 -14.45
CA ALA A 91 -10.68 -2.70 -13.05
C ALA A 91 -12.11 -2.77 -12.51
N LEU A 92 -12.95 -1.81 -12.86
CA LEU A 92 -14.34 -1.81 -12.46
C LEU A 92 -15.08 -3.04 -13.00
N ASP A 93 -14.89 -3.36 -14.27
CA ASP A 93 -15.51 -4.53 -14.88
C ASP A 93 -15.08 -5.83 -14.18
N LEU A 94 -13.79 -5.99 -13.91
CA LEU A 94 -13.27 -7.15 -13.19
C LEU A 94 -13.77 -7.23 -11.76
N SER A 95 -13.87 -6.08 -11.09
CA SER A 95 -14.41 -6.00 -9.73
C SER A 95 -15.85 -6.47 -9.68
N LEU A 96 -16.67 -6.04 -10.64
CA LEU A 96 -18.07 -6.43 -10.74
C LEU A 96 -18.23 -7.93 -11.03
N ARG A 97 -17.42 -8.46 -11.94
CA ARG A 97 -17.50 -9.88 -12.33
C ARG A 97 -17.05 -10.85 -11.23
N HIS A 98 -16.00 -10.49 -10.52
CA HIS A 98 -15.31 -11.39 -9.62
C HIS A 98 -15.41 -10.97 -8.15
N GLN A 99 -16.16 -9.91 -7.85
CA GLN A 99 -16.32 -9.38 -6.49
C GLN A 99 -14.98 -9.06 -5.83
N LEU A 100 -14.03 -8.57 -6.63
CA LEU A 100 -12.72 -8.15 -6.16
C LEU A 100 -12.75 -6.68 -5.76
N SER A 101 -11.84 -6.26 -4.89
CA SER A 101 -11.66 -4.83 -4.65
C SER A 101 -11.15 -4.17 -5.93
N LEU A 102 -11.48 -2.89 -6.12
CA LEU A 102 -11.08 -2.15 -7.32
C LEU A 102 -9.56 -2.14 -7.51
N TRP A 103 -8.80 -2.03 -6.43
CA TRP A 103 -7.35 -1.97 -6.49
C TRP A 103 -6.74 -3.30 -6.87
N ILE A 104 -7.30 -4.41 -6.39
CA ILE A 104 -6.88 -5.74 -6.83
C ILE A 104 -7.16 -5.92 -8.32
N ALA A 105 -8.34 -5.53 -8.76
CA ALA A 105 -8.72 -5.64 -10.17
C ALA A 105 -7.84 -4.77 -11.07
N SER A 106 -7.38 -3.59 -10.60
CA SER A 106 -6.51 -2.72 -11.38
C SER A 106 -5.14 -3.33 -11.67
N THR A 107 -4.72 -4.33 -10.90
CA THR A 107 -3.44 -5.02 -11.08
C THR A 107 -3.56 -6.33 -11.83
N SER A 108 -4.77 -6.81 -12.09
CA SER A 108 -5.01 -8.15 -12.62
C SER A 108 -4.44 -8.42 -14.02
N ARG A 109 -4.14 -7.37 -14.79
CA ARG A 109 -3.50 -7.47 -16.11
C ARG A 109 -2.00 -7.23 -16.08
N SER A 110 -1.46 -6.92 -14.94
CA SER A 110 -0.03 -6.79 -14.80
C SER A 110 0.62 -8.17 -14.96
N PRO A 111 1.82 -8.26 -15.52
CA PRO A 111 2.59 -9.50 -15.46
C PRO A 111 2.94 -9.86 -14.00
N TRP A 112 2.65 -8.95 -13.08
CA TRP A 112 2.93 -9.11 -11.66
C TRP A 112 1.61 -9.19 -10.92
N ASN A 113 1.10 -10.38 -10.72
CA ASN A 113 -0.20 -10.61 -10.10
C ASN A 113 -0.13 -11.07 -8.65
N ALA A 114 1.03 -10.99 -8.04
CA ALA A 114 1.16 -11.30 -6.63
C ALA A 114 0.68 -10.10 -5.79
N ILE A 115 -0.17 -10.37 -4.81
CA ILE A 115 -0.76 -9.36 -3.95
C ILE A 115 -0.40 -9.68 -2.51
N VAL A 116 0.13 -8.67 -1.80
CA VAL A 116 0.50 -8.81 -0.39
C VAL A 116 -0.60 -8.21 0.47
N ARG A 117 -1.17 -9.05 1.35
CA ARG A 117 -2.16 -8.65 2.35
C ARG A 117 -1.86 -9.36 3.65
N PHE A 118 -1.89 -8.63 4.72
CA PHE A 118 -1.72 -9.17 6.06
C PHE A 118 -2.85 -8.73 6.98
#